data_005cfd0ecca7a686442f2e0308f37b19
#
_entry.id   005cfd0ecca7a686442f2e0308f37b19
#
_cell.length_a   1.000
_cell.length_b   1.000
_cell.length_c   1.000
_cell.angle_alpha   90.00
_cell.angle_beta   90.00
_cell.angle_gamma   90.00
#
_symmetry.space_group_name_H-M   'P 1'
#
loop_
_entity.id
_entity.type
_entity.pdbx_description
1 polymer ?
#
loop_
_entity_poly.entity_id
_entity_poly.type
_entity_poly.pdbx_seq_one_letter_code
_entity_poly.pdbx_strand_id
1 'polypeptide(L)'
;EIHEITGRLSGDGRYFDGPVEKDTWSYQDVGTAYGAGCDGLCFYENAQDMKVTPGATVGAPVNVVVSFPTSPWMKFNYVCKTSKAGTGDQLYMYASEYVPYAEVRGSFAIDRKAKTEEFANKFGAYTCAYYFCNYLKTKGIEVSQGPADVRLGRVRSNLESQEYGPYAAKVDGLKVIGSTYSPSLKRIARATNLKSDNFYAETLLRTLGRRMHHSASYDSSYVALGDVLKKIGADPSKVSIADGSGLSRHNYVSPEYFVRFLSAMMESPVFGDYIETIGQPGGRHYETRLKGEKDSVKSRVHLKSGSMNGVRCFSGYIEPSVGTKSDAIIFSIMTNNTIASTSKVDPIIDRIIAMLAA
;
A
#
# COMPACT_ATOMS: atom_id res chain seq x y z
N GLU A 1 -33.44 22.52 -0.71
CA GLU A 1 -31.94 22.43 -0.71
C GLU A 1 -31.48 22.37 0.75
N ILE A 2 -30.36 21.62 0.98
CA ILE A 2 -29.73 21.56 2.31
C ILE A 2 -28.75 22.74 2.41
N HIS A 3 -28.89 23.57 3.42
CA HIS A 3 -28.04 24.73 3.70
C HIS A 3 -27.13 24.51 4.93
N GLU A 4 -27.55 23.64 5.84
CA GLU A 4 -26.84 23.36 7.08
C GLU A 4 -26.99 21.89 7.48
N ILE A 5 -25.95 21.34 8.06
CA ILE A 5 -25.94 20.07 8.80
C ILE A 5 -25.67 20.43 10.25
N THR A 6 -26.71 20.39 11.10
CA THR A 6 -26.66 20.81 12.52
C THR A 6 -25.88 19.83 13.41
N GLY A 7 -25.55 18.64 12.89
CA GLY A 7 -24.76 17.61 13.56
C GLY A 7 -23.29 17.59 13.10
N ARG A 8 -22.68 16.41 13.28
CA ARG A 8 -21.33 16.08 12.81
C ARG A 8 -21.36 15.36 11.49
N LEU A 9 -20.30 15.52 10.71
CA LEU A 9 -20.01 14.68 9.58
C LEU A 9 -18.95 13.66 10.03
N SER A 10 -19.38 12.40 10.19
CA SER A 10 -18.55 11.36 10.78
C SER A 10 -18.02 10.42 9.70
N GLY A 11 -16.69 10.23 9.65
CA GLY A 11 -16.04 9.15 8.91
C GLY A 11 -16.19 7.84 9.69
N ASP A 12 -16.65 6.79 9.03
CA ASP A 12 -16.82 5.47 9.64
C ASP A 12 -15.95 4.42 8.97
N GLY A 13 -14.82 4.11 9.60
CA GLY A 13 -13.87 3.07 9.17
C GLY A 13 -14.22 1.65 9.64
N ARG A 14 -15.29 1.45 10.41
CA ARG A 14 -15.61 0.16 11.06
C ARG A 14 -16.01 -0.98 10.12
N TYR A 15 -16.04 -0.73 8.81
CA TYR A 15 -16.22 -1.81 7.84
C TYR A 15 -15.10 -2.86 7.94
N PHE A 16 -13.89 -2.43 8.33
CA PHE A 16 -12.79 -3.34 8.67
C PHE A 16 -12.62 -3.45 10.18
N ASP A 17 -12.55 -4.66 10.70
CA ASP A 17 -12.30 -4.96 12.11
C ASP A 17 -10.79 -4.96 12.41
N GLY A 18 -10.40 -4.69 13.65
CA GLY A 18 -9.00 -4.77 14.08
C GLY A 18 -8.16 -3.52 13.73
N PRO A 19 -6.85 -3.59 13.83
CA PRO A 19 -5.96 -2.43 13.67
C PRO A 19 -5.88 -1.99 12.20
N VAL A 20 -5.56 -0.71 12.00
CA VAL A 20 -5.28 -0.12 10.68
C VAL A 20 -3.94 -0.61 10.15
N GLU A 21 -2.94 -0.66 11.04
CA GLU A 21 -1.57 -1.09 10.77
C GLU A 21 -1.37 -2.51 11.27
N LYS A 22 -0.58 -3.32 10.56
CA LYS A 22 -0.24 -4.66 11.03
C LYS A 22 0.88 -4.62 12.06
N ASP A 23 0.68 -5.30 13.18
CA ASP A 23 1.61 -5.36 14.32
C ASP A 23 2.98 -5.98 14.00
N THR A 24 3.06 -6.77 12.93
CA THR A 24 4.31 -7.39 12.45
C THR A 24 5.09 -6.53 11.45
N TRP A 25 4.60 -5.33 11.12
CA TRP A 25 5.37 -4.39 10.31
C TRP A 25 6.47 -3.73 11.11
N SER A 26 7.57 -3.42 10.46
CA SER A 26 8.64 -2.66 11.09
C SER A 26 8.13 -1.26 11.48
N TYR A 27 8.48 -0.80 12.66
CA TYR A 27 8.16 0.55 13.12
C TYR A 27 8.64 1.64 12.15
N GLN A 28 9.73 1.38 11.42
CA GLN A 28 10.25 2.28 10.39
C GLN A 28 9.33 2.35 9.16
N ASP A 29 8.62 1.26 8.85
CA ASP A 29 7.77 1.19 7.66
C ASP A 29 6.41 1.86 7.88
N VAL A 30 5.87 1.83 9.10
CA VAL A 30 4.52 2.31 9.45
C VAL A 30 4.29 3.79 9.13
N GLY A 31 5.34 4.62 9.13
CA GLY A 31 5.27 6.03 8.75
C GLY A 31 5.42 6.31 7.25
N THR A 32 5.73 5.30 6.45
CA THR A 32 5.87 5.45 4.99
C THR A 32 4.52 5.29 4.29
N ALA A 33 4.39 5.79 3.07
CA ALA A 33 3.18 5.60 2.28
C ALA A 33 2.88 4.11 2.02
N TYR A 34 3.91 3.28 1.82
CA TYR A 34 3.73 1.84 1.61
C TYR A 34 3.40 1.06 2.90
N GLY A 35 3.56 1.67 4.08
CA GLY A 35 3.19 1.13 5.40
C GLY A 35 2.03 1.89 6.06
N ALA A 36 1.26 2.65 5.29
CA ALA A 36 0.20 3.50 5.82
C ALA A 36 -0.96 2.74 6.48
N GLY A 37 -1.12 1.46 6.16
CA GLY A 37 -2.24 0.66 6.63
C GLY A 37 -3.55 0.95 5.90
N CYS A 38 -4.58 0.18 6.21
CA CYS A 38 -5.90 0.37 5.61
C CYS A 38 -7.03 0.22 6.63
N ASP A 39 -8.10 0.98 6.43
CA ASP A 39 -9.33 0.95 7.21
C ASP A 39 -10.55 0.85 6.28
N GLY A 40 -11.75 0.70 6.83
CA GLY A 40 -12.99 0.66 6.05
C GLY A 40 -13.34 1.96 5.34
N LEU A 41 -12.79 3.09 5.81
CA LEU A 41 -12.83 4.37 5.13
C LEU A 41 -11.44 5.03 5.21
N CYS A 42 -10.87 5.30 4.06
CA CYS A 42 -9.56 5.92 3.90
C CYS A 42 -9.67 7.15 3.00
N PHE A 43 -8.68 8.02 3.05
CA PHE A 43 -8.57 9.17 2.18
C PHE A 43 -7.18 9.22 1.53
N TYR A 44 -7.12 9.42 0.22
CA TYR A 44 -5.88 9.53 -0.54
C TYR A 44 -4.93 8.34 -0.30
N GLU A 45 -5.46 7.10 -0.34
CA GLU A 45 -4.72 5.84 -0.08
C GLU A 45 -4.00 5.83 1.29
N ASN A 46 -4.47 6.61 2.27
CA ASN A 46 -3.80 6.89 3.54
C ASN A 46 -2.35 7.39 3.35
N ALA A 47 -2.06 8.03 2.22
CA ALA A 47 -0.79 8.68 1.94
C ALA A 47 -0.89 10.20 2.14
N GLN A 48 0.26 10.85 2.27
CA GLN A 48 0.40 12.30 2.42
C GLN A 48 1.66 12.76 1.69
N ASP A 49 1.50 13.72 0.81
CA ASP A 49 2.59 14.37 0.09
C ASP A 49 3.24 15.46 0.94
N MET A 50 4.55 15.41 1.06
CA MET A 50 5.34 16.48 1.69
C MET A 50 6.40 16.99 0.72
N LYS A 51 6.43 18.29 0.49
CA LYS A 51 7.50 18.93 -0.29
C LYS A 51 8.75 19.08 0.57
N VAL A 52 9.86 18.54 0.09
CA VAL A 52 11.15 18.54 0.79
C VAL A 52 12.16 19.32 -0.01
N THR A 53 12.90 20.20 0.68
CA THR A 53 14.02 20.95 0.11
C THR A 53 15.20 20.96 1.08
N PRO A 54 16.45 20.87 0.60
CA PRO A 54 17.60 20.96 1.48
C PRO A 54 17.70 22.35 2.10
N GLY A 55 18.32 22.45 3.27
CA GLY A 55 18.75 23.73 3.85
C GLY A 55 19.94 24.33 3.10
N ALA A 56 20.30 25.57 3.46
CA ALA A 56 21.34 26.32 2.77
C ALA A 56 22.76 25.75 2.93
N THR A 57 23.03 25.00 4.01
CA THR A 57 24.35 24.43 4.32
C THR A 57 24.19 22.99 4.86
N VAL A 58 25.25 22.18 4.76
CA VAL A 58 25.32 20.88 5.40
C VAL A 58 25.16 21.04 6.91
N GLY A 59 24.30 20.23 7.51
CA GLY A 59 23.91 20.30 8.92
C GLY A 59 22.69 21.17 9.20
N ALA A 60 22.32 22.08 8.29
CA ALA A 60 21.10 22.88 8.44
C ALA A 60 19.83 22.00 8.40
N PRO A 61 18.73 22.41 9.04
CA PRO A 61 17.46 21.71 8.94
C PRO A 61 17.02 21.57 7.47
N VAL A 62 16.43 20.44 7.15
CA VAL A 62 15.69 20.24 5.90
C VAL A 62 14.34 20.95 6.02
N ASN A 63 13.93 21.66 4.98
CA ASN A 63 12.60 22.26 4.93
C ASN A 63 11.61 21.23 4.43
N VAL A 64 10.61 20.91 5.25
CA VAL A 64 9.54 19.95 4.96
C VAL A 64 8.20 20.64 5.12
N VAL A 65 7.38 20.60 4.08
CA VAL A 65 6.06 21.24 4.06
C VAL A 65 5.03 20.23 3.58
N VAL A 66 4.03 19.98 4.41
CA VAL A 66 2.87 19.15 4.03
C VAL A 66 2.14 19.81 2.87
N SER A 67 1.95 19.06 1.79
CA SER A 67 1.29 19.55 0.56
C SER A 67 -0.16 19.09 0.50
N PHE A 68 -0.40 17.76 0.45
CA PHE A 68 -1.75 17.19 0.37
C PHE A 68 -1.75 15.71 0.80
N PRO A 69 -2.78 15.25 1.50
CA PRO A 69 -3.75 16.07 2.24
C PRO A 69 -3.09 16.81 3.41
N THR A 70 -3.54 18.01 3.70
CA THR A 70 -3.14 18.70 4.93
C THR A 70 -3.85 18.10 6.13
N SER A 71 -3.14 18.00 7.26
CA SER A 71 -3.64 17.38 8.50
C SER A 71 -3.47 18.35 9.67
N PRO A 72 -4.29 19.41 9.78
CA PRO A 72 -4.08 20.47 10.78
C PRO A 72 -4.21 19.99 12.24
N TRP A 73 -4.77 18.81 12.46
CA TRP A 73 -4.81 18.14 13.77
C TRP A 73 -3.52 17.41 14.12
N MET A 74 -2.62 17.19 13.14
CA MET A 74 -1.34 16.53 13.37
C MET A 74 -0.28 17.53 13.80
N LYS A 75 0.51 17.15 14.79
CA LYS A 75 1.73 17.86 15.17
C LYS A 75 2.94 17.15 14.58
N PHE A 76 3.69 17.86 13.73
CA PHE A 76 4.91 17.34 13.11
C PHE A 76 6.14 17.89 13.81
N ASN A 77 7.11 17.03 14.11
CA ASN A 77 8.44 17.36 14.55
C ASN A 77 9.46 17.00 13.45
N TYR A 78 10.20 17.96 12.96
CA TYR A 78 11.18 17.77 11.88
C TYR A 78 12.59 17.80 12.46
N VAL A 79 13.22 16.64 12.61
CA VAL A 79 14.61 16.49 13.10
C VAL A 79 15.57 16.04 12.00
N CYS A 80 15.18 16.18 10.74
CA CYS A 80 15.98 15.86 9.57
C CYS A 80 16.97 16.97 9.21
N LYS A 81 18.15 16.60 8.69
CA LYS A 81 19.25 17.51 8.39
C LYS A 81 19.73 17.40 6.96
N THR A 82 20.21 18.52 6.43
CA THR A 82 20.86 18.56 5.13
C THR A 82 22.19 17.82 5.20
N SER A 83 22.37 16.86 4.32
CA SER A 83 23.59 16.05 4.23
C SER A 83 24.49 16.50 3.08
N LYS A 84 25.72 15.92 2.99
CA LYS A 84 26.68 16.21 1.93
C LYS A 84 26.13 15.85 0.56
N ALA A 85 26.63 16.51 -0.48
CA ALA A 85 26.34 16.16 -1.86
C ALA A 85 26.63 14.68 -2.17
N GLY A 86 25.78 14.06 -2.98
CA GLY A 86 25.91 12.65 -3.38
C GLY A 86 25.43 11.63 -2.36
N THR A 87 24.98 12.00 -1.15
CA THR A 87 24.50 11.06 -0.12
C THR A 87 23.05 10.62 -0.32
N GLY A 88 22.33 11.25 -1.25
CA GLY A 88 20.94 10.90 -1.54
C GLY A 88 19.93 11.46 -0.53
N ASP A 89 18.80 10.80 -0.45
CA ASP A 89 17.72 11.09 0.46
C ASP A 89 17.42 9.85 1.32
N GLN A 90 17.28 10.06 2.62
CA GLN A 90 16.98 9.02 3.61
C GLN A 90 16.06 9.63 4.67
N LEU A 91 14.81 9.90 4.29
CA LEU A 91 13.81 10.47 5.17
C LEU A 91 12.82 9.39 5.60
N TYR A 92 12.52 9.36 6.87
CA TYR A 92 11.57 8.44 7.48
C TYR A 92 10.63 9.22 8.39
N MET A 93 9.35 8.88 8.36
CA MET A 93 8.37 9.39 9.30
C MET A 93 8.01 8.31 10.32
N TYR A 94 7.95 8.70 11.57
CA TYR A 94 7.48 7.87 12.68
C TYR A 94 6.16 8.44 13.17
N ALA A 95 5.09 7.69 13.01
CA ALA A 95 3.74 8.07 13.36
C ALA A 95 2.91 6.84 13.70
N SER A 96 1.74 7.01 14.29
CA SER A 96 0.79 5.93 14.56
C SER A 96 -0.65 6.44 14.49
N GLU A 97 -1.61 5.51 14.42
CA GLU A 97 -3.05 5.82 14.50
C GLU A 97 -3.53 6.14 15.94
N TYR A 98 -2.65 6.09 16.93
CA TYR A 98 -3.03 6.29 18.34
C TYR A 98 -2.92 7.73 18.80
N VAL A 99 -1.96 8.49 18.28
CA VAL A 99 -1.72 9.87 18.66
C VAL A 99 -1.47 10.75 17.44
N PRO A 100 -2.00 11.99 17.41
CA PRO A 100 -1.84 12.91 16.28
C PRO A 100 -0.46 13.62 16.34
N TYR A 101 0.60 12.82 16.41
CA TYR A 101 1.97 13.26 16.43
C TYR A 101 2.80 12.45 15.46
N ALA A 102 3.68 13.10 14.73
CA ALA A 102 4.62 12.47 13.83
C ALA A 102 6.00 13.12 13.93
N GLU A 103 7.05 12.34 13.77
CA GLU A 103 8.42 12.84 13.68
C GLU A 103 9.07 12.42 12.38
N VAL A 104 9.58 13.39 11.61
CA VAL A 104 10.33 13.13 10.37
C VAL A 104 11.82 13.21 10.69
N ARG A 105 12.53 12.11 10.46
CA ARG A 105 13.97 11.93 10.72
C ARG A 105 14.74 11.67 9.44
N GLY A 106 16.06 11.83 9.53
CA GLY A 106 16.99 11.41 8.50
C GLY A 106 17.72 12.55 7.84
N SER A 107 18.04 12.40 6.56
CA SER A 107 18.84 13.38 5.83
C SER A 107 18.39 13.53 4.38
N PHE A 108 18.69 14.73 3.83
CA PHE A 108 18.42 15.08 2.43
C PHE A 108 19.65 15.81 1.88
N ALA A 109 20.24 15.29 0.80
CA ALA A 109 21.50 15.83 0.31
C ALA A 109 21.37 17.25 -0.27
N ILE A 110 22.38 18.09 -0.04
CA ILE A 110 22.39 19.50 -0.44
C ILE A 110 22.29 19.73 -1.96
N ASP A 111 22.72 18.75 -2.75
CA ASP A 111 22.66 18.79 -4.22
C ASP A 111 21.33 18.30 -4.80
N ARG A 112 20.40 17.86 -3.95
CA ARG A 112 19.06 17.45 -4.38
C ARG A 112 18.19 18.66 -4.71
N LYS A 113 17.46 18.56 -5.81
CA LYS A 113 16.35 19.48 -6.09
C LYS A 113 15.19 19.23 -5.13
N ALA A 114 14.31 20.22 -4.99
CA ALA A 114 13.04 20.03 -4.30
C ALA A 114 12.32 18.79 -4.83
N LYS A 115 11.81 17.96 -3.92
CA LYS A 115 11.12 16.69 -4.24
C LYS A 115 9.84 16.59 -3.41
N THR A 116 8.84 15.95 -3.94
CA THR A 116 7.69 15.46 -3.16
C THR A 116 8.02 14.06 -2.65
N GLU A 117 7.93 13.88 -1.35
CA GLU A 117 8.02 12.60 -0.66
C GLU A 117 6.65 12.20 -0.17
N GLU A 118 6.34 10.91 -0.28
CA GLU A 118 5.09 10.34 0.20
C GLU A 118 5.31 9.68 1.56
N PHE A 119 4.51 10.09 2.56
CA PHE A 119 4.47 9.50 3.89
C PHE A 119 3.06 8.99 4.20
N ALA A 120 2.92 8.24 5.28
CA ALA A 120 1.62 7.81 5.74
C ALA A 120 0.77 9.01 6.22
N ASN A 121 -0.48 9.08 5.78
CA ASN A 121 -1.49 9.93 6.39
C ASN A 121 -2.22 9.12 7.47
N LYS A 122 -2.16 9.58 8.71
CA LYS A 122 -2.84 8.92 9.82
C LYS A 122 -4.27 9.45 9.97
N PHE A 123 -5.16 8.61 10.52
CA PHE A 123 -6.57 8.95 10.72
C PHE A 123 -7.35 9.15 9.42
N GLY A 124 -7.27 8.18 8.51
CA GLY A 124 -7.86 8.27 7.16
C GLY A 124 -9.36 8.57 7.15
N ALA A 125 -10.14 7.96 8.05
CA ALA A 125 -11.58 8.21 8.16
C ALA A 125 -11.87 9.65 8.63
N TYR A 126 -11.09 10.17 9.60
CA TYR A 126 -11.21 11.57 10.03
C TYR A 126 -10.80 12.53 8.91
N THR A 127 -9.72 12.22 8.19
CA THR A 127 -9.26 13.02 7.05
C THR A 127 -10.34 13.10 5.98
N CYS A 128 -11.00 11.99 5.66
CA CYS A 128 -12.11 11.96 4.72
C CYS A 128 -13.26 12.89 5.18
N ALA A 129 -13.67 12.77 6.44
CA ALA A 129 -14.71 13.63 7.00
C ALA A 129 -14.33 15.11 6.97
N TYR A 130 -13.08 15.45 7.32
CA TYR A 130 -12.56 16.82 7.29
C TYR A 130 -12.61 17.42 5.88
N TYR A 131 -12.10 16.70 4.88
CA TYR A 131 -12.13 17.18 3.51
C TYR A 131 -13.56 17.26 2.96
N PHE A 132 -14.44 16.38 3.36
CA PHE A 132 -15.85 16.45 2.98
C PHE A 132 -16.55 17.65 3.62
N CYS A 133 -16.30 17.97 4.90
CA CYS A 133 -16.80 19.20 5.51
C CYS A 133 -16.32 20.44 4.73
N ASN A 134 -15.03 20.49 4.40
CA ASN A 134 -14.48 21.60 3.63
C ASN A 134 -15.10 21.71 2.23
N TYR A 135 -15.33 20.59 1.56
CA TYR A 135 -16.02 20.57 0.28
C TYR A 135 -17.45 21.09 0.39
N LEU A 136 -18.21 20.64 1.38
CA LEU A 136 -19.59 21.12 1.63
C LEU A 136 -19.61 22.62 1.87
N LYS A 137 -18.67 23.16 2.64
CA LYS A 137 -18.51 24.60 2.86
C LYS A 137 -18.32 25.36 1.54
N THR A 138 -17.56 24.82 0.57
CA THR A 138 -17.45 25.46 -0.77
C THR A 138 -18.76 25.45 -1.55
N LYS A 139 -19.73 24.61 -1.15
CA LYS A 139 -21.07 24.53 -1.73
C LYS A 139 -22.12 25.32 -0.94
N GLY A 140 -21.69 26.10 0.04
CA GLY A 140 -22.59 26.91 0.87
C GLY A 140 -23.32 26.08 1.95
N ILE A 141 -22.86 24.87 2.25
CA ILE A 141 -23.44 24.01 3.28
C ILE A 141 -22.50 23.99 4.50
N GLU A 142 -22.97 24.47 5.63
CA GLU A 142 -22.23 24.46 6.88
C GLU A 142 -22.44 23.15 7.64
N VAL A 143 -21.37 22.63 8.30
CA VAL A 143 -21.46 21.50 9.22
C VAL A 143 -21.14 22.00 10.61
N SER A 144 -22.19 22.25 11.43
CA SER A 144 -22.10 23.03 12.67
C SER A 144 -21.18 22.41 13.73
N GLN A 145 -21.10 21.07 13.80
CA GLN A 145 -20.25 20.36 14.77
C GLN A 145 -18.97 19.78 14.14
N GLY A 146 -18.72 20.08 12.87
CA GLY A 146 -17.48 19.71 12.16
C GLY A 146 -17.30 18.20 11.91
N PRO A 147 -16.06 17.79 11.54
CA PRO A 147 -15.72 16.41 11.25
C PRO A 147 -15.56 15.57 12.51
N ALA A 148 -15.78 14.26 12.40
CA ALA A 148 -15.56 13.28 13.45
C ALA A 148 -15.07 11.95 12.86
N ASP A 149 -14.45 11.11 13.69
CA ASP A 149 -14.10 9.72 13.38
C ASP A 149 -14.85 8.80 14.35
N VAL A 150 -15.72 7.96 13.81
CA VAL A 150 -16.57 7.06 14.59
C VAL A 150 -15.75 6.06 15.40
N ARG A 151 -14.66 5.56 14.82
CA ARG A 151 -13.83 4.51 15.43
C ARG A 151 -13.01 5.02 16.61
N LEU A 152 -12.48 6.22 16.49
CA LEU A 152 -11.52 6.78 17.44
C LEU A 152 -12.14 7.80 18.41
N GLY A 153 -13.44 8.11 18.24
CA GLY A 153 -14.12 9.13 19.05
C GLY A 153 -13.55 10.54 18.88
N ARG A 154 -12.80 10.78 17.83
CA ARG A 154 -12.17 12.08 17.59
C ARG A 154 -13.15 13.09 17.06
N VAL A 155 -13.38 14.12 17.83
CA VAL A 155 -14.36 15.17 17.52
C VAL A 155 -13.74 16.55 17.34
N ARG A 156 -12.44 16.71 17.57
CA ARG A 156 -11.77 18.02 17.52
C ARG A 156 -10.45 17.98 16.78
N SER A 157 -10.09 19.12 16.21
CA SER A 157 -8.95 19.30 15.33
C SER A 157 -7.63 19.64 16.04
N ASN A 158 -7.58 19.65 17.38
CA ASN A 158 -6.37 19.94 18.13
C ASN A 158 -6.10 18.91 19.25
N LEU A 159 -4.83 18.79 19.62
CA LEU A 159 -4.35 17.85 20.63
C LEU A 159 -4.91 18.12 22.03
N GLU A 160 -5.13 19.38 22.36
CA GLU A 160 -5.49 19.84 23.71
C GLU A 160 -6.93 19.53 24.07
N SER A 161 -7.77 19.28 23.07
CA SER A 161 -9.22 19.11 23.24
C SER A 161 -9.72 17.76 22.74
N GLN A 162 -8.84 16.76 22.63
CA GLN A 162 -9.23 15.42 22.18
C GLN A 162 -9.92 14.65 23.31
N GLU A 163 -11.16 14.30 23.09
CA GLU A 163 -11.82 13.24 23.84
C GLU A 163 -11.47 11.90 23.18
N TYR A 164 -10.80 11.03 23.93
CA TYR A 164 -10.50 9.67 23.52
C TYR A 164 -11.61 8.74 24.01
N GLY A 165 -12.21 8.02 23.09
CA GLY A 165 -13.20 7.00 23.40
C GLY A 165 -14.00 6.58 22.17
N PRO A 166 -14.57 5.39 22.18
CA PRO A 166 -15.41 4.95 21.07
C PRO A 166 -16.63 5.84 20.96
N TYR A 167 -16.73 6.58 19.89
CA TYR A 167 -17.97 7.29 19.55
C TYR A 167 -18.98 6.26 19.06
N ALA A 168 -19.94 5.91 19.91
CA ALA A 168 -21.03 5.03 19.53
C ALA A 168 -22.00 5.80 18.60
N ALA A 169 -21.74 5.77 17.32
CA ALA A 169 -22.75 6.16 16.35
C ALA A 169 -23.93 5.20 16.49
N LYS A 170 -25.10 5.72 16.84
CA LYS A 170 -26.34 4.96 16.73
C LYS A 170 -26.57 4.66 15.26
N VAL A 171 -26.51 3.38 14.91
CA VAL A 171 -26.67 2.93 13.53
C VAL A 171 -28.14 2.70 13.17
N ASP A 172 -29.01 2.65 14.17
CA ASP A 172 -30.46 2.43 13.99
C ASP A 172 -31.12 3.65 13.34
N GLY A 173 -31.87 3.40 12.27
CA GLY A 173 -32.63 4.45 11.57
C GLY A 173 -31.81 5.24 10.53
N LEU A 174 -30.62 4.81 10.13
CA LEU A 174 -29.85 5.45 9.08
C LEU A 174 -30.58 5.41 7.73
N LYS A 175 -30.67 6.58 7.09
CA LYS A 175 -31.17 6.72 5.73
C LYS A 175 -29.98 6.83 4.76
N VAL A 176 -29.89 5.92 3.80
CA VAL A 176 -28.92 6.05 2.70
C VAL A 176 -29.35 7.20 1.79
N ILE A 177 -28.49 8.20 1.63
CA ILE A 177 -28.73 9.36 0.76
C ILE A 177 -27.92 9.29 -0.53
N GLY A 178 -26.94 8.41 -0.64
CA GLY A 178 -26.13 8.23 -1.85
C GLY A 178 -25.15 7.08 -1.71
N SER A 179 -24.62 6.65 -2.84
CA SER A 179 -23.60 5.59 -2.92
C SER A 179 -22.64 5.89 -4.04
N THR A 180 -21.41 5.40 -3.91
CA THR A 180 -20.41 5.38 -4.97
C THR A 180 -19.92 3.95 -5.18
N TYR A 181 -19.44 3.65 -6.38
CA TYR A 181 -18.97 2.33 -6.74
C TYR A 181 -17.48 2.37 -7.08
N SER A 182 -16.76 1.34 -6.64
CA SER A 182 -15.37 1.13 -7.03
C SER A 182 -15.28 0.78 -8.53
N PRO A 183 -14.08 0.93 -9.14
CA PRO A 183 -13.77 0.25 -10.39
C PRO A 183 -13.94 -1.27 -10.27
N SER A 184 -13.95 -1.98 -11.42
CA SER A 184 -13.99 -3.44 -11.42
C SER A 184 -12.79 -4.05 -10.66
N LEU A 185 -13.00 -5.25 -10.08
CA LEU A 185 -11.93 -5.99 -9.38
C LEU A 185 -10.69 -6.21 -10.27
N LYS A 186 -10.87 -6.54 -11.55
CA LYS A 186 -9.77 -6.67 -12.53
C LYS A 186 -8.93 -5.37 -12.59
N ARG A 187 -9.59 -4.20 -12.64
CA ARG A 187 -8.90 -2.90 -12.68
C ARG A 187 -8.15 -2.61 -11.39
N ILE A 188 -8.74 -2.94 -10.24
CA ILE A 188 -8.09 -2.80 -8.93
C ILE A 188 -6.88 -3.75 -8.83
N ALA A 189 -7.05 -5.03 -9.17
CA ALA A 189 -5.97 -6.02 -9.15
C ALA A 189 -4.82 -5.62 -10.09
N ARG A 190 -5.13 -5.08 -11.27
CA ARG A 190 -4.12 -4.55 -12.19
C ARG A 190 -3.34 -3.37 -11.57
N ALA A 191 -4.02 -2.43 -10.93
CA ALA A 191 -3.36 -1.32 -10.24
C ALA A 191 -2.47 -1.84 -9.10
N THR A 192 -2.97 -2.76 -8.29
CA THR A 192 -2.24 -3.41 -7.20
C THR A 192 -0.94 -4.06 -7.69
N ASN A 193 -1.01 -4.89 -8.72
CA ASN A 193 0.14 -5.64 -9.20
C ASN A 193 1.14 -4.77 -9.95
N LEU A 194 0.69 -3.88 -10.84
CA LEU A 194 1.59 -3.03 -11.64
C LEU A 194 2.32 -1.99 -10.78
N LYS A 195 1.60 -1.31 -9.88
CA LYS A 195 2.22 -0.32 -8.97
C LYS A 195 2.93 -0.98 -7.79
N SER A 196 2.68 -2.29 -7.54
CA SER A 196 3.05 -2.96 -6.30
C SER A 196 2.50 -2.23 -5.07
N ASP A 197 1.20 -1.94 -5.11
CA ASP A 197 0.52 -1.08 -4.16
C ASP A 197 0.11 -1.87 -2.92
N ASN A 198 0.78 -1.57 -1.81
CA ASN A 198 0.56 -2.25 -0.53
C ASN A 198 -0.82 -1.95 0.06
N PHE A 199 -1.27 -0.69 -0.05
CA PHE A 199 -2.58 -0.29 0.46
C PHE A 199 -3.72 -1.06 -0.21
N TYR A 200 -3.67 -1.22 -1.54
CA TYR A 200 -4.66 -2.02 -2.25
C TYR A 200 -4.56 -3.52 -1.92
N ALA A 201 -3.35 -4.05 -1.78
CA ALA A 201 -3.16 -5.45 -1.42
C ALA A 201 -3.75 -5.78 -0.04
N GLU A 202 -3.50 -4.93 0.97
CA GLU A 202 -4.10 -5.04 2.30
C GLU A 202 -5.63 -4.92 2.25
N THR A 203 -6.14 -3.93 1.52
CA THR A 203 -7.57 -3.70 1.35
C THR A 203 -8.26 -4.89 0.70
N LEU A 204 -7.64 -5.50 -0.33
CA LEU A 204 -8.17 -6.70 -0.99
C LEU A 204 -8.19 -7.89 -0.04
N LEU A 205 -7.11 -8.15 0.72
CA LEU A 205 -7.06 -9.24 1.70
C LEU A 205 -8.16 -9.09 2.75
N ARG A 206 -8.30 -7.90 3.35
CA ARG A 206 -9.31 -7.64 4.39
C ARG A 206 -10.73 -7.66 3.84
N THR A 207 -10.92 -7.20 2.60
CA THR A 207 -12.22 -7.31 1.90
C THR A 207 -12.59 -8.77 1.65
N LEU A 208 -11.62 -9.63 1.33
CA LEU A 208 -11.84 -11.08 1.15
C LEU A 208 -12.38 -11.70 2.45
N GLY A 209 -11.73 -11.45 3.59
CA GLY A 209 -12.20 -11.90 4.91
C GLY A 209 -13.63 -11.42 5.21
N ARG A 210 -13.88 -10.12 4.99
CA ARG A 210 -15.22 -9.53 5.20
C ARG A 210 -16.29 -10.17 4.34
N ARG A 211 -15.99 -10.49 3.10
CA ARG A 211 -16.94 -11.09 2.15
C ARG A 211 -17.22 -12.57 2.44
N MET A 212 -16.21 -13.33 2.84
CA MET A 212 -16.34 -14.78 3.05
C MET A 212 -16.73 -15.16 4.48
N HIS A 213 -16.24 -14.40 5.48
CA HIS A 213 -16.39 -14.71 6.90
C HIS A 213 -17.02 -13.59 7.73
N HIS A 214 -17.60 -12.57 7.09
CA HIS A 214 -18.28 -11.43 7.73
C HIS A 214 -17.40 -10.61 8.71
N SER A 215 -16.09 -10.81 8.70
CA SER A 215 -15.11 -10.06 9.49
C SER A 215 -13.89 -9.74 8.63
N ALA A 216 -13.39 -8.52 8.75
CA ALA A 216 -12.19 -8.05 8.08
C ALA A 216 -10.96 -8.04 9.00
N SER A 217 -11.01 -8.79 10.11
CA SER A 217 -9.82 -9.06 10.91
C SER A 217 -8.78 -9.81 10.08
N TYR A 218 -7.51 -9.67 10.43
CA TYR A 218 -6.46 -10.43 9.75
C TYR A 218 -6.68 -11.94 9.86
N ASP A 219 -7.10 -12.44 11.03
CA ASP A 219 -7.37 -13.86 11.24
C ASP A 219 -8.45 -14.40 10.30
N SER A 220 -9.59 -13.70 10.21
CA SER A 220 -10.66 -14.07 9.26
C SER A 220 -10.20 -13.97 7.81
N SER A 221 -9.35 -13.00 7.50
CA SER A 221 -8.79 -12.80 6.16
C SER A 221 -7.82 -13.94 5.77
N TYR A 222 -7.03 -14.44 6.72
CA TYR A 222 -6.15 -15.61 6.48
C TYR A 222 -6.95 -16.89 6.27
N VAL A 223 -8.03 -17.10 7.04
CA VAL A 223 -8.95 -18.24 6.81
C VAL A 223 -9.53 -18.16 5.41
N ALA A 224 -10.07 -17.01 5.02
CA ALA A 224 -10.64 -16.79 3.70
C ALA A 224 -9.61 -17.01 2.58
N LEU A 225 -8.38 -16.51 2.75
CA LEU A 225 -7.30 -16.75 1.79
C LEU A 225 -6.93 -18.23 1.71
N GLY A 226 -6.86 -18.93 2.86
CA GLY A 226 -6.62 -20.38 2.91
C GLY A 226 -7.67 -21.16 2.15
N ASP A 227 -8.94 -20.78 2.26
CA ASP A 227 -10.04 -21.42 1.51
C ASP A 227 -9.92 -21.19 0.00
N VAL A 228 -9.52 -19.98 -0.43
CA VAL A 228 -9.25 -19.70 -1.85
C VAL A 228 -8.06 -20.50 -2.36
N LEU A 229 -6.96 -20.57 -1.60
CA LEU A 229 -5.77 -21.34 -1.97
C LEU A 229 -6.11 -22.84 -2.16
N LYS A 230 -6.85 -23.43 -1.22
CA LYS A 230 -7.35 -24.83 -1.35
C LYS A 230 -8.19 -25.01 -2.61
N LYS A 231 -9.10 -24.08 -2.89
CA LYS A 231 -10.00 -24.14 -4.05
C LYS A 231 -9.26 -24.16 -5.37
N ILE A 232 -8.11 -23.48 -5.48
CA ILE A 232 -7.28 -23.49 -6.68
C ILE A 232 -6.21 -24.60 -6.67
N GLY A 233 -6.19 -25.48 -5.66
CA GLY A 233 -5.23 -26.58 -5.57
C GLY A 233 -3.86 -26.22 -4.94
N ALA A 234 -3.74 -25.03 -4.34
CA ALA A 234 -2.54 -24.65 -3.58
C ALA A 234 -2.70 -25.00 -2.09
N ASP A 235 -1.70 -25.63 -1.49
CA ASP A 235 -1.75 -26.06 -0.08
C ASP A 235 -1.42 -24.90 0.86
N PRO A 236 -2.38 -24.33 1.62
CA PRO A 236 -2.13 -23.21 2.51
C PRO A 236 -1.22 -23.56 3.70
N SER A 237 -1.03 -24.84 4.03
CA SER A 237 -0.15 -25.26 5.13
C SER A 237 1.34 -25.11 4.82
N LYS A 238 1.69 -24.84 3.57
CA LYS A 238 3.08 -24.67 3.08
C LYS A 238 3.52 -23.21 2.97
N VAL A 239 2.70 -22.28 3.43
CA VAL A 239 2.98 -20.85 3.40
C VAL A 239 2.51 -20.22 4.71
N SER A 240 3.27 -19.24 5.22
CA SER A 240 2.82 -18.37 6.30
C SER A 240 2.59 -16.97 5.74
N ILE A 241 1.37 -16.48 5.87
CA ILE A 241 0.97 -15.16 5.37
C ILE A 241 0.57 -14.31 6.57
N ALA A 242 1.27 -13.22 6.77
CA ALA A 242 1.07 -12.28 7.87
C ALA A 242 0.39 -10.97 7.45
N ASP A 243 0.30 -10.71 6.14
CA ASP A 243 -0.34 -9.52 5.57
C ASP A 243 -0.67 -9.73 4.08
N GLY A 244 -1.33 -8.75 3.47
CA GLY A 244 -1.67 -8.79 2.04
C GLY A 244 -0.58 -8.23 1.14
N SER A 245 0.24 -7.34 1.67
CA SER A 245 1.24 -6.57 0.91
C SER A 245 2.59 -7.27 0.77
N GLY A 246 2.90 -8.21 1.68
CA GLY A 246 4.22 -8.81 1.78
C GLY A 246 5.22 -7.94 2.57
N LEU A 247 4.77 -6.87 3.23
CA LEU A 247 5.62 -5.97 4.00
C LEU A 247 6.11 -6.60 5.32
N SER A 248 5.29 -7.46 5.92
CA SER A 248 5.65 -8.17 7.14
C SER A 248 6.80 -9.14 6.90
N ARG A 249 7.80 -9.10 7.79
CA ARG A 249 8.90 -10.08 7.80
C ARG A 249 8.49 -11.45 8.34
N HIS A 250 7.24 -11.61 8.77
CA HIS A 250 6.65 -12.87 9.19
C HIS A 250 5.94 -13.62 8.04
N ASN A 251 6.05 -13.13 6.82
CA ASN A 251 5.67 -13.88 5.64
C ASN A 251 6.77 -14.91 5.32
N TYR A 252 6.41 -16.19 5.24
CA TYR A 252 7.34 -17.26 4.88
C TYR A 252 6.78 -18.05 3.72
N VAL A 253 7.53 -18.08 2.63
CA VAL A 253 7.15 -18.78 1.39
C VAL A 253 8.40 -19.27 0.67
N SER A 254 8.32 -20.44 0.06
CA SER A 254 9.40 -20.97 -0.78
C SER A 254 9.20 -20.65 -2.26
N PRO A 255 10.28 -20.61 -3.06
CA PRO A 255 10.17 -20.51 -4.52
C PRO A 255 9.30 -21.66 -5.10
N GLU A 256 9.44 -22.88 -4.58
CA GLU A 256 8.62 -24.02 -4.99
C GLU A 256 7.13 -23.77 -4.76
N TYR A 257 6.75 -23.18 -3.63
CA TYR A 257 5.35 -22.86 -3.36
C TYR A 257 4.80 -21.88 -4.41
N PHE A 258 5.56 -20.82 -4.75
CA PHE A 258 5.13 -19.88 -5.79
C PHE A 258 5.00 -20.54 -7.15
N VAL A 259 5.90 -21.44 -7.54
CA VAL A 259 5.79 -22.18 -8.80
C VAL A 259 4.51 -23.03 -8.80
N ARG A 260 4.21 -23.75 -7.72
CA ARG A 260 2.97 -24.53 -7.58
C ARG A 260 1.72 -23.65 -7.62
N PHE A 261 1.73 -22.52 -6.90
CA PHE A 261 0.63 -21.55 -6.91
C PHE A 261 0.39 -20.97 -8.32
N LEU A 262 1.45 -20.54 -9.00
CA LEU A 262 1.36 -20.00 -10.34
C LEU A 262 0.90 -21.06 -11.36
N SER A 263 1.34 -22.31 -11.20
CA SER A 263 0.84 -23.44 -12.00
C SER A 263 -0.67 -23.66 -11.80
N ALA A 264 -1.13 -23.67 -10.54
CA ALA A 264 -2.55 -23.78 -10.23
C ALA A 264 -3.37 -22.60 -10.78
N MET A 265 -2.79 -21.39 -10.77
CA MET A 265 -3.43 -20.22 -11.37
C MET A 265 -3.59 -20.34 -12.90
N MET A 266 -2.66 -20.99 -13.60
CA MET A 266 -2.80 -21.23 -15.06
C MET A 266 -4.05 -22.04 -15.41
N GLU A 267 -4.46 -22.94 -14.52
CA GLU A 267 -5.66 -23.79 -14.69
C GLU A 267 -6.95 -23.06 -14.25
N SER A 268 -6.82 -21.90 -13.61
CA SER A 268 -7.96 -21.12 -13.14
C SER A 268 -8.75 -20.50 -14.31
N PRO A 269 -10.09 -20.48 -14.25
CA PRO A 269 -10.91 -19.82 -15.28
C PRO A 269 -10.68 -18.31 -15.37
N VAL A 270 -10.07 -17.70 -14.36
CA VAL A 270 -9.73 -16.27 -14.33
C VAL A 270 -8.29 -15.98 -14.78
N PHE A 271 -7.54 -16.97 -15.25
CA PHE A 271 -6.13 -16.80 -15.62
C PHE A 271 -5.94 -15.71 -16.69
N GLY A 272 -6.83 -15.66 -17.69
CA GLY A 272 -6.74 -14.63 -18.75
C GLY A 272 -6.81 -13.20 -18.19
N ASP A 273 -7.68 -12.97 -17.22
CA ASP A 273 -7.76 -11.69 -16.52
C ASP A 273 -6.56 -11.46 -15.58
N TYR A 274 -6.08 -12.51 -14.92
CA TYR A 274 -4.98 -12.45 -13.99
C TYR A 274 -3.65 -12.09 -14.67
N ILE A 275 -3.30 -12.75 -15.78
CA ILE A 275 -2.05 -12.52 -16.49
C ILE A 275 -1.90 -11.07 -16.99
N GLU A 276 -3.01 -10.43 -17.36
CA GLU A 276 -3.03 -9.03 -17.76
C GLU A 276 -2.77 -8.05 -16.60
N THR A 277 -2.86 -8.51 -15.35
CA THR A 277 -2.53 -7.69 -14.18
C THR A 277 -1.05 -7.68 -13.86
N ILE A 278 -0.28 -8.61 -14.38
CA ILE A 278 1.16 -8.77 -14.09
C ILE A 278 1.99 -7.95 -15.08
N GLY A 279 3.10 -7.39 -14.60
CA GLY A 279 3.96 -6.53 -15.39
C GLY A 279 4.79 -7.28 -16.43
N GLN A 280 5.23 -6.56 -17.46
CA GLN A 280 6.16 -7.04 -18.49
C GLN A 280 7.42 -6.17 -18.52
N PRO A 281 8.60 -6.75 -18.80
CA PRO A 281 9.84 -6.00 -18.99
C PRO A 281 9.68 -4.90 -20.05
N GLY A 282 10.20 -3.71 -19.79
CA GLY A 282 10.04 -2.53 -20.63
C GLY A 282 8.73 -1.78 -20.45
N GLY A 283 7.73 -2.38 -19.79
CA GLY A 283 6.49 -1.73 -19.42
C GLY A 283 6.63 -0.84 -18.20
N ARG A 284 5.57 -0.06 -17.90
CA ARG A 284 5.51 0.83 -16.74
C ARG A 284 5.86 0.08 -15.44
N HIS A 285 6.74 0.64 -14.63
CA HIS A 285 7.33 0.10 -13.39
C HIS A 285 8.35 -1.04 -13.59
N TYR A 286 8.59 -1.47 -14.86
CA TYR A 286 9.56 -2.49 -15.21
C TYR A 286 10.46 -2.05 -16.38
N GLU A 287 10.62 -0.74 -16.58
CA GLU A 287 11.33 -0.12 -17.71
C GLU A 287 12.79 -0.58 -17.81
N THR A 288 13.40 -0.93 -16.68
CA THR A 288 14.82 -1.35 -16.61
C THR A 288 15.01 -2.86 -16.67
N ARG A 289 13.92 -3.65 -16.62
CA ARG A 289 14.02 -5.12 -16.65
C ARG A 289 14.37 -5.63 -18.03
N LEU A 290 15.23 -6.65 -18.06
CA LEU A 290 15.74 -7.25 -19.29
C LEU A 290 16.24 -6.19 -20.30
N LYS A 291 16.91 -5.15 -19.80
CA LYS A 291 17.45 -4.08 -20.64
C LYS A 291 18.50 -4.66 -21.59
N GLY A 292 18.31 -4.44 -22.90
CA GLY A 292 19.19 -5.00 -23.94
C GLY A 292 18.63 -6.23 -24.64
N GLU A 293 17.63 -6.91 -24.04
CA GLU A 293 16.94 -8.00 -24.71
C GLU A 293 15.98 -7.51 -25.80
N LYS A 294 15.74 -8.36 -26.81
CA LYS A 294 14.80 -8.09 -27.90
C LYS A 294 13.37 -7.97 -27.37
N ASP A 295 12.55 -7.16 -28.01
CA ASP A 295 11.14 -7.01 -27.62
C ASP A 295 10.36 -8.33 -27.77
N SER A 296 10.72 -9.20 -28.70
CA SER A 296 10.16 -10.55 -28.82
C SER A 296 10.44 -11.46 -27.62
N VAL A 297 11.50 -11.19 -26.85
CA VAL A 297 11.78 -11.87 -25.57
C VAL A 297 10.98 -11.21 -24.46
N LYS A 298 11.05 -9.89 -24.36
CA LYS A 298 10.37 -9.12 -23.29
C LYS A 298 8.86 -9.32 -23.27
N SER A 299 8.22 -9.36 -24.45
CA SER A 299 6.77 -9.49 -24.58
C SER A 299 6.21 -10.83 -24.08
N ARG A 300 7.06 -11.85 -24.00
CA ARG A 300 6.69 -13.19 -23.48
C ARG A 300 6.83 -13.31 -21.96
N VAL A 301 7.52 -12.38 -21.30
CA VAL A 301 7.82 -12.45 -19.87
C VAL A 301 6.79 -11.64 -19.10
N HIS A 302 6.08 -12.31 -18.20
CA HIS A 302 5.16 -11.70 -17.23
C HIS A 302 5.73 -11.91 -15.84
N LEU A 303 5.93 -10.84 -15.07
CA LEU A 303 6.58 -10.95 -13.78
C LEU A 303 6.00 -10.00 -12.73
N LYS A 304 6.07 -10.44 -11.47
CA LYS A 304 5.83 -9.61 -10.28
C LYS A 304 7.09 -9.61 -9.44
N SER A 305 7.48 -8.42 -8.99
CA SER A 305 8.62 -8.22 -8.08
C SER A 305 8.18 -8.09 -6.64
N GLY A 306 9.08 -8.43 -5.71
CA GLY A 306 9.03 -8.11 -4.30
C GLY A 306 10.39 -7.59 -3.83
N SER A 307 10.40 -6.56 -3.00
CA SER A 307 11.63 -5.97 -2.49
C SER A 307 11.44 -5.41 -1.09
N MET A 308 12.36 -5.76 -0.21
CA MET A 308 12.58 -5.09 1.06
C MET A 308 14.07 -5.16 1.41
N ASN A 309 14.49 -4.53 2.49
CA ASN A 309 15.90 -4.57 2.88
C ASN A 309 16.39 -6.01 3.05
N GLY A 310 17.40 -6.40 2.27
CA GLY A 310 17.98 -7.75 2.25
C GLY A 310 17.18 -8.80 1.48
N VAL A 311 16.06 -8.45 0.84
CA VAL A 311 15.20 -9.36 0.07
C VAL A 311 14.92 -8.81 -1.31
N ARG A 312 15.07 -9.68 -2.33
CA ARG A 312 14.72 -9.37 -3.71
C ARG A 312 14.13 -10.59 -4.39
N CYS A 313 12.90 -10.49 -4.89
CA CYS A 313 12.17 -11.61 -5.47
C CYS A 313 11.53 -11.24 -6.80
N PHE A 314 11.47 -12.22 -7.71
CA PHE A 314 10.71 -12.16 -8.95
C PHE A 314 10.06 -13.52 -9.21
N SER A 315 8.78 -13.52 -9.53
CA SER A 315 8.04 -14.72 -9.89
C SER A 315 7.12 -14.41 -11.07
N GLY A 316 6.84 -15.39 -11.90
CA GLY A 316 5.98 -15.16 -13.05
C GLY A 316 6.04 -16.26 -14.10
N TYR A 317 5.74 -15.86 -15.34
CA TYR A 317 5.59 -16.74 -16.48
C TYR A 317 6.41 -16.26 -17.65
N ILE A 318 6.89 -17.21 -18.46
CA ILE A 318 7.47 -16.97 -19.76
C ILE A 318 6.64 -17.74 -20.77
N GLU A 319 5.93 -17.03 -21.63
CA GLU A 319 5.16 -17.64 -22.71
C GLU A 319 6.10 -18.29 -23.74
N PRO A 320 5.74 -19.45 -24.30
CA PRO A 320 6.56 -20.10 -25.32
C PRO A 320 6.64 -19.23 -26.59
N SER A 321 7.77 -19.32 -27.31
CA SER A 321 7.91 -18.68 -28.63
C SER A 321 7.08 -19.40 -29.71
N VAL A 322 6.93 -20.71 -29.54
CA VAL A 322 6.12 -21.62 -30.37
C VAL A 322 5.53 -22.67 -29.42
N GLY A 323 4.30 -23.05 -29.64
CA GLY A 323 3.63 -24.05 -28.81
C GLY A 323 2.34 -23.56 -28.18
N THR A 324 1.92 -24.22 -27.14
CA THR A 324 0.66 -23.98 -26.43
C THR A 324 0.92 -23.35 -25.07
N LYS A 325 -0.12 -22.86 -24.39
CA LYS A 325 -0.04 -22.33 -23.04
C LYS A 325 0.63 -23.30 -22.05
N SER A 326 0.46 -24.61 -22.23
CA SER A 326 1.08 -25.65 -21.40
C SER A 326 2.61 -25.70 -21.49
N ASP A 327 3.19 -25.12 -22.53
CA ASP A 327 4.64 -25.05 -22.75
C ASP A 327 5.29 -23.83 -22.08
N ALA A 328 4.51 -23.02 -21.37
CA ALA A 328 5.00 -21.86 -20.64
C ALA A 328 5.94 -22.28 -19.48
N ILE A 329 7.01 -21.50 -19.30
CA ILE A 329 7.90 -21.68 -18.15
C ILE A 329 7.36 -20.85 -16.98
N ILE A 330 7.20 -21.48 -15.84
CA ILE A 330 6.85 -20.81 -14.57
C ILE A 330 8.13 -20.68 -13.76
N PHE A 331 8.44 -19.50 -13.27
CA PHE A 331 9.64 -19.26 -12.49
C PHE A 331 9.37 -18.53 -11.17
N SER A 332 10.23 -18.78 -10.18
CA SER A 332 10.31 -18.02 -8.94
C SER A 332 11.77 -17.94 -8.49
N ILE A 333 12.30 -16.73 -8.42
CA ILE A 333 13.68 -16.44 -8.02
C ILE A 333 13.62 -15.54 -6.79
N MET A 334 14.18 -16.02 -5.68
CA MET A 334 14.15 -15.31 -4.40
C MET A 334 15.56 -15.21 -3.83
N THR A 335 15.93 -14.00 -3.41
CA THR A 335 17.12 -13.77 -2.58
C THR A 335 16.65 -13.31 -1.20
N ASN A 336 17.31 -13.79 -0.16
CA ASN A 336 16.98 -13.46 1.22
C ASN A 336 18.27 -13.22 2.02
N ASN A 337 18.20 -12.31 3.01
CA ASN A 337 19.32 -11.93 3.87
C ASN A 337 20.59 -11.53 3.09
N THR A 338 20.44 -10.93 1.90
CA THR A 338 21.57 -10.42 1.13
C THR A 338 22.01 -9.04 1.61
N ILE A 339 23.32 -8.83 1.70
CA ILE A 339 23.94 -7.52 1.92
C ILE A 339 24.22 -6.80 0.59
N ALA A 340 24.04 -7.47 -0.53
CA ALA A 340 24.25 -6.88 -1.86
C ALA A 340 23.12 -5.90 -2.20
N SER A 341 23.47 -4.77 -2.80
CA SER A 341 22.48 -3.81 -3.29
C SER A 341 21.65 -4.39 -4.45
N THR A 342 20.42 -3.88 -4.62
CA THR A 342 19.56 -4.27 -5.74
C THR A 342 20.23 -4.07 -7.10
N SER A 343 21.07 -3.04 -7.23
CA SER A 343 21.86 -2.79 -8.45
C SER A 343 22.85 -3.91 -8.81
N LYS A 344 23.24 -4.74 -7.85
CA LYS A 344 24.08 -5.94 -8.07
C LYS A 344 23.25 -7.22 -8.25
N VAL A 345 22.13 -7.33 -7.57
CA VAL A 345 21.26 -8.52 -7.60
C VAL A 345 20.40 -8.55 -8.85
N ASP A 346 19.80 -7.43 -9.22
CA ASP A 346 18.87 -7.33 -10.34
C ASP A 346 19.46 -7.80 -11.69
N PRO A 347 20.69 -7.42 -12.08
CA PRO A 347 21.27 -7.90 -13.33
C PRO A 347 21.50 -9.42 -13.39
N ILE A 348 21.73 -10.06 -12.23
CA ILE A 348 21.87 -11.52 -12.14
C ILE A 348 20.52 -12.19 -12.39
N ILE A 349 19.46 -11.67 -11.74
CA ILE A 349 18.11 -12.19 -11.92
C ILE A 349 17.65 -11.97 -13.37
N ASP A 350 17.87 -10.78 -13.94
CA ASP A 350 17.53 -10.48 -15.33
C ASP A 350 18.22 -11.43 -16.31
N ARG A 351 19.49 -11.75 -16.08
CA ARG A 351 20.24 -12.72 -16.91
C ARG A 351 19.64 -14.13 -16.83
N ILE A 352 19.23 -14.58 -15.62
CA ILE A 352 18.58 -15.88 -15.46
C ILE A 352 17.26 -15.91 -16.24
N ILE A 353 16.43 -14.87 -16.08
CA ILE A 353 15.13 -14.79 -16.78
C ILE A 353 15.36 -14.74 -18.31
N ALA A 354 16.33 -13.96 -18.79
CA ALA A 354 16.65 -13.89 -20.21
C ALA A 354 17.10 -15.26 -20.78
N MET A 355 17.92 -16.01 -20.04
CA MET A 355 18.33 -17.37 -20.43
C MET A 355 17.15 -18.35 -20.49
N LEU A 356 16.18 -18.22 -19.59
CA LEU A 356 14.97 -19.05 -19.61
C LEU A 356 14.03 -18.66 -20.77
N ALA A 357 14.09 -17.41 -21.21
CA ALA A 357 13.25 -16.86 -22.27
C ALA A 357 13.87 -16.97 -23.67
N ALA A 358 15.13 -17.35 -23.77
CA ALA A 358 15.81 -17.53 -25.05
C ALA A 358 15.28 -18.77 -25.79
#